data_a3743b00c5b8b5dc70e6741e7bf72e7a
#
_entry.id   a3743b00c5b8b5dc70e6741e7bf72e7a
#
_cell.length_a   1.000
_cell.length_b   1.000
_cell.length_c   1.000
_cell.angle_alpha   90.00
_cell.angle_beta   90.00
_cell.angle_gamma   90.00
#
_symmetry.space_group_name_H-M   'P 1'
#
loop_
_entity.id
_entity.type
_entity.pdbx_description
1 polymer ?
#
loop_
_entity_poly.entity_id
_entity_poly.type
_entity_poly.pdbx_seq_one_letter_code
_entity_poly.pdbx_strand_id
1 'polypeptide(L)'
;LMGDSSDNIPGVAGIGEKTAVALISEFGSVDGVYANLDSPSIKPGARAKLEAGRDSAYLSRTLGTISLEAPIDTDLNDYIPKKRDDARVAAMLADLEMFKLIDRFGLSDVPVQLSFDEPAAVPEFTLCELSRLVGGSADICLGDGAAYAVCGKSVAPIPEGGLAAFVRGKTVRVSDSKRLFHLVPDADVSFDSSLAAYLLNPSASGYDVPRLVQEYGVSASVSGDEGASLAAAFSLLCDALSEKIDELGQHKLLCEMEIPLARVLADMEEVGFSVDTDGIKRFGDTLEVRIGELERAIWDAVGYEFNLNSPKQLGEALFEKLGLPAGKKTKSGYSTSADVLEGLRDRHPAVEMLLEYRQLTKLKATYCD
;
A
#
# COMPACT_ATOMS: atom_id res chain seq x y z
N LEU A 1 17.08 -31.13 -21.58
CA LEU A 1 16.27 -32.31 -21.93
C LEU A 1 14.91 -32.34 -21.27
N MET A 2 14.84 -31.98 -19.98
CA MET A 2 13.60 -31.93 -19.17
C MET A 2 12.70 -30.72 -19.52
N GLY A 3 13.33 -29.64 -19.96
CA GLY A 3 12.65 -28.33 -20.09
C GLY A 3 12.53 -27.61 -18.77
N ASP A 4 11.94 -26.40 -18.82
CA ASP A 4 11.59 -25.60 -17.65
C ASP A 4 10.25 -24.91 -17.91
N SER A 5 9.26 -25.27 -17.11
CA SER A 5 7.91 -24.72 -17.25
C SER A 5 7.77 -23.29 -16.73
N SER A 6 8.68 -22.85 -15.84
CA SER A 6 8.68 -21.46 -15.33
C SER A 6 9.14 -20.48 -16.40
N ASP A 7 10.10 -20.89 -17.23
CA ASP A 7 10.69 -20.08 -18.29
C ASP A 7 10.17 -20.46 -19.69
N ASN A 8 9.16 -21.34 -19.75
CA ASN A 8 8.55 -21.82 -20.99
C ASN A 8 9.56 -22.49 -21.93
N ILE A 9 10.57 -23.17 -21.37
CA ILE A 9 11.55 -23.96 -22.13
C ILE A 9 10.99 -25.38 -22.35
N PRO A 10 10.72 -25.82 -23.60
CA PRO A 10 9.87 -27.00 -23.87
C PRO A 10 10.47 -28.34 -23.44
N GLY A 11 11.80 -28.50 -23.51
CA GLY A 11 12.43 -29.80 -23.29
C GLY A 11 12.02 -30.87 -24.31
N VAL A 12 12.19 -32.14 -23.95
CA VAL A 12 11.73 -33.29 -24.72
C VAL A 12 10.46 -33.84 -24.05
N ALA A 13 9.36 -33.87 -24.77
CA ALA A 13 8.08 -34.35 -24.27
C ALA A 13 8.17 -35.75 -23.66
N GLY A 14 7.81 -35.87 -22.39
CA GLY A 14 7.82 -37.15 -21.66
C GLY A 14 9.20 -37.58 -21.14
N ILE A 15 10.22 -36.73 -21.22
CA ILE A 15 11.51 -36.93 -20.53
C ILE A 15 11.45 -36.03 -19.27
N GLY A 16 11.28 -36.63 -18.11
CA GLY A 16 11.28 -35.92 -16.83
C GLY A 16 12.66 -35.92 -16.17
N GLU A 17 12.77 -35.23 -15.04
CA GLU A 17 14.00 -34.95 -14.29
C GLU A 17 14.86 -36.19 -14.08
N LYS A 18 14.30 -37.30 -13.54
CA LYS A 18 15.06 -38.54 -13.27
C LYS A 18 15.71 -39.12 -14.52
N THR A 19 15.01 -39.07 -15.65
CA THR A 19 15.54 -39.61 -16.91
C THR A 19 16.57 -38.67 -17.52
N ALA A 20 16.32 -37.35 -17.48
CA ALA A 20 17.25 -36.36 -18.00
C ALA A 20 18.58 -36.36 -17.21
N VAL A 21 18.50 -36.41 -15.86
CA VAL A 21 19.70 -36.48 -14.99
C VAL A 21 20.50 -37.76 -15.29
N ALA A 22 19.85 -38.94 -15.37
CA ALA A 22 20.53 -40.19 -15.66
C ALA A 22 21.25 -40.14 -17.02
N LEU A 23 20.59 -39.65 -18.06
CA LEU A 23 21.16 -39.52 -19.40
C LEU A 23 22.36 -38.55 -19.44
N ILE A 24 22.23 -37.38 -18.82
CA ILE A 24 23.35 -36.43 -18.82
C ILE A 24 24.50 -36.90 -17.93
N SER A 25 24.23 -37.59 -16.83
CA SER A 25 25.29 -38.16 -15.97
C SER A 25 26.09 -39.25 -16.70
N GLU A 26 25.44 -40.02 -17.58
CA GLU A 26 26.10 -41.09 -18.32
C GLU A 26 26.81 -40.59 -19.59
N PHE A 27 26.17 -39.68 -20.33
CA PHE A 27 26.67 -39.24 -21.64
C PHE A 27 27.27 -37.83 -21.63
N GLY A 28 27.31 -37.15 -20.51
CA GLY A 28 27.99 -35.87 -20.25
C GLY A 28 27.28 -34.62 -20.80
N SER A 29 26.57 -34.73 -21.93
CA SER A 29 25.92 -33.58 -22.57
C SER A 29 24.72 -33.97 -23.40
N VAL A 30 23.95 -33.01 -23.86
CA VAL A 30 22.86 -33.23 -24.82
C VAL A 30 23.41 -33.87 -26.10
N ASP A 31 24.53 -33.37 -26.61
CA ASP A 31 25.19 -33.95 -27.81
C ASP A 31 25.65 -35.40 -27.55
N GLY A 32 26.20 -35.68 -26.36
CA GLY A 32 26.58 -36.99 -25.93
C GLY A 32 25.40 -37.98 -25.91
N VAL A 33 24.25 -37.56 -25.41
CA VAL A 33 23.02 -38.37 -25.44
C VAL A 33 22.61 -38.70 -26.89
N TYR A 34 22.58 -37.69 -27.77
CA TYR A 34 22.16 -37.86 -29.14
C TYR A 34 23.18 -38.62 -30.00
N ALA A 35 24.46 -38.60 -29.66
CA ALA A 35 25.50 -39.41 -30.30
C ALA A 35 25.43 -40.90 -29.90
N ASN A 36 24.80 -41.20 -28.74
CA ASN A 36 24.73 -42.58 -28.20
C ASN A 36 23.28 -43.08 -28.06
N LEU A 37 22.36 -42.66 -28.92
CA LEU A 37 20.95 -43.07 -28.87
C LEU A 37 20.75 -44.60 -28.94
N ASP A 38 21.68 -45.33 -29.60
CA ASP A 38 21.64 -46.76 -29.72
C ASP A 38 22.21 -47.52 -28.51
N SER A 39 22.67 -46.81 -27.48
CA SER A 39 23.18 -47.41 -26.26
C SER A 39 22.11 -48.29 -25.58
N PRO A 40 22.50 -49.51 -25.11
CA PRO A 40 21.58 -50.35 -24.34
C PRO A 40 21.10 -49.69 -23.03
N SER A 41 21.80 -48.70 -22.54
CA SER A 41 21.40 -47.90 -21.34
C SER A 41 20.17 -47.05 -21.61
N ILE A 42 19.89 -46.69 -22.86
CA ILE A 42 18.73 -45.90 -23.24
C ILE A 42 17.55 -46.82 -23.55
N LYS A 43 16.55 -46.82 -22.64
CA LYS A 43 15.35 -47.66 -22.84
C LYS A 43 14.63 -47.30 -24.14
N PRO A 44 14.06 -48.30 -24.87
CA PRO A 44 13.39 -48.04 -26.15
C PRO A 44 12.35 -46.91 -26.14
N GLY A 45 11.55 -46.81 -25.05
CA GLY A 45 10.56 -45.75 -24.91
C GLY A 45 11.17 -44.36 -24.68
N ALA A 46 12.36 -44.28 -24.10
CA ALA A 46 13.07 -43.00 -23.94
C ALA A 46 13.74 -42.60 -25.27
N ARG A 47 14.30 -43.59 -25.99
CA ARG A 47 14.88 -43.38 -27.32
C ARG A 47 13.89 -42.78 -28.30
N ALA A 48 12.70 -43.39 -28.43
CA ALA A 48 11.65 -42.88 -29.33
C ALA A 48 11.25 -41.44 -29.02
N LYS A 49 11.20 -41.07 -27.74
CA LYS A 49 10.91 -39.69 -27.30
C LYS A 49 12.05 -38.74 -27.63
N LEU A 50 13.30 -39.13 -27.42
CA LEU A 50 14.47 -38.33 -27.75
C LEU A 50 14.56 -38.11 -29.27
N GLU A 51 14.33 -39.16 -30.09
CA GLU A 51 14.30 -39.04 -31.54
C GLU A 51 13.24 -38.07 -32.02
N ALA A 52 11.99 -38.21 -31.52
CA ALA A 52 10.88 -37.33 -31.87
C ALA A 52 11.07 -35.88 -31.36
N GLY A 53 11.74 -35.70 -30.24
CA GLY A 53 11.93 -34.39 -29.58
C GLY A 53 13.29 -33.74 -29.81
N ARG A 54 14.07 -34.19 -30.83
CA ARG A 54 15.44 -33.71 -31.05
C ARG A 54 15.53 -32.19 -31.21
N ASP A 55 14.73 -31.63 -32.08
CA ASP A 55 14.74 -30.18 -32.35
C ASP A 55 14.38 -29.39 -31.11
N SER A 56 13.40 -29.85 -30.34
CA SER A 56 13.00 -29.26 -29.07
C SER A 56 14.09 -29.31 -28.00
N ALA A 57 14.87 -30.41 -27.93
CA ALA A 57 16.02 -30.55 -27.05
C ALA A 57 17.11 -29.52 -27.36
N TYR A 58 17.43 -29.34 -28.63
CA TYR A 58 18.45 -28.37 -29.06
C TYR A 58 17.98 -26.91 -28.90
N LEU A 59 16.74 -26.63 -29.22
CA LEU A 59 16.12 -25.32 -28.92
C LEU A 59 16.20 -25.02 -27.41
N SER A 60 15.80 -25.97 -26.58
CA SER A 60 15.84 -25.81 -25.11
C SER A 60 17.27 -25.62 -24.60
N ARG A 61 18.26 -26.29 -25.19
CA ARG A 61 19.67 -26.05 -24.86
C ARG A 61 20.09 -24.61 -25.22
N THR A 62 19.72 -24.14 -26.40
CA THR A 62 20.03 -22.75 -26.83
C THR A 62 19.40 -21.73 -25.90
N LEU A 63 18.12 -21.91 -25.53
CA LEU A 63 17.40 -21.02 -24.63
C LEU A 63 17.97 -21.07 -23.20
N GLY A 64 18.39 -22.24 -22.72
CA GLY A 64 18.96 -22.43 -21.38
C GLY A 64 20.46 -22.11 -21.28
N THR A 65 21.14 -21.78 -22.39
CA THR A 65 22.56 -21.43 -22.37
C THR A 65 22.75 -19.94 -22.27
N ILE A 66 23.43 -19.47 -21.22
CA ILE A 66 23.76 -18.06 -21.02
C ILE A 66 24.66 -17.58 -22.14
N SER A 67 24.31 -16.49 -22.80
CA SER A 67 25.16 -15.82 -23.77
C SER A 67 26.32 -15.10 -23.07
N LEU A 68 27.54 -15.48 -23.43
CA LEU A 68 28.75 -14.79 -22.94
C LEU A 68 29.14 -13.60 -23.83
N GLU A 69 28.44 -13.43 -24.95
CA GLU A 69 28.70 -12.35 -25.93
C GLU A 69 27.60 -11.28 -25.90
N ALA A 70 26.88 -11.17 -24.77
CA ALA A 70 25.90 -10.11 -24.60
C ALA A 70 26.60 -8.75 -24.71
N PRO A 71 26.02 -7.76 -25.41
CA PRO A 71 26.62 -6.43 -25.59
C PRO A 71 26.49 -5.60 -24.30
N ILE A 72 27.20 -6.03 -23.25
CA ILE A 72 27.29 -5.34 -21.96
C ILE A 72 28.69 -4.76 -21.80
N ASP A 73 28.80 -3.64 -21.10
CA ASP A 73 30.10 -3.13 -20.68
C ASP A 73 30.68 -4.06 -19.61
N THR A 74 31.93 -4.48 -19.81
CA THR A 74 32.67 -5.37 -18.90
C THR A 74 33.71 -4.65 -18.05
N ASP A 75 33.81 -3.30 -18.15
CA ASP A 75 34.66 -2.56 -17.25
C ASP A 75 34.01 -2.43 -15.87
N LEU A 76 34.56 -3.15 -14.89
CA LEU A 76 34.04 -3.19 -13.52
C LEU A 76 34.06 -1.83 -12.84
N ASN A 77 34.86 -0.85 -13.32
CA ASN A 77 34.89 0.50 -12.79
C ASN A 77 33.60 1.26 -13.09
N ASP A 78 32.91 0.94 -14.17
CA ASP A 78 31.64 1.56 -14.50
C ASP A 78 30.49 1.12 -13.61
N TYR A 79 30.64 -0.01 -12.91
CA TYR A 79 29.67 -0.55 -11.95
C TYR A 79 29.93 -0.10 -10.51
N ILE A 80 30.95 0.73 -10.26
CA ILE A 80 31.18 1.31 -8.93
C ILE A 80 30.06 2.32 -8.65
N PRO A 81 29.31 2.16 -7.53
CA PRO A 81 28.23 3.05 -7.18
C PRO A 81 28.72 4.51 -7.12
N LYS A 82 28.15 5.37 -7.93
CA LYS A 82 28.36 6.83 -7.87
C LYS A 82 27.55 7.44 -6.72
N LYS A 83 27.88 8.70 -6.38
CA LYS A 83 27.06 9.43 -5.39
C LYS A 83 25.60 9.48 -5.88
N ARG A 84 24.68 9.07 -5.02
CA ARG A 84 23.25 9.06 -5.30
C ARG A 84 22.74 10.50 -5.53
N ASP A 85 22.00 10.70 -6.58
CA ASP A 85 21.26 11.94 -6.83
C ASP A 85 19.88 11.80 -6.15
N ASP A 86 19.81 12.26 -4.93
CA ASP A 86 18.62 12.10 -4.07
C ASP A 86 17.41 12.84 -4.65
N ALA A 87 17.61 14.01 -5.24
CA ALA A 87 16.52 14.78 -5.85
C ALA A 87 15.91 14.04 -7.05
N ARG A 88 16.75 13.51 -7.93
CA ARG A 88 16.30 12.73 -9.08
C ARG A 88 15.62 11.42 -8.65
N VAL A 89 16.16 10.72 -7.64
CA VAL A 89 15.55 9.48 -7.13
C VAL A 89 14.18 9.78 -6.53
N ALA A 90 14.05 10.84 -5.72
CA ALA A 90 12.79 11.25 -5.14
C ALA A 90 11.76 11.61 -6.22
N ALA A 91 12.16 12.37 -7.26
CA ALA A 91 11.30 12.71 -8.38
C ALA A 91 10.80 11.48 -9.14
N MET A 92 11.69 10.54 -9.48
CA MET A 92 11.32 9.30 -10.18
C MET A 92 10.38 8.43 -9.34
N LEU A 93 10.61 8.34 -8.03
CA LEU A 93 9.74 7.57 -7.13
C LEU A 93 8.36 8.23 -6.96
N ALA A 94 8.30 9.57 -6.96
CA ALA A 94 7.03 10.30 -6.92
C ALA A 94 6.24 10.12 -8.22
N ASP A 95 6.89 10.22 -9.39
CA ASP A 95 6.29 9.98 -10.70
C ASP A 95 5.70 8.54 -10.83
N LEU A 96 6.36 7.58 -10.19
CA LEU A 96 5.89 6.19 -10.09
C LEU A 96 4.92 5.94 -8.92
N GLU A 97 4.50 6.97 -8.20
CA GLU A 97 3.63 6.89 -7.00
C GLU A 97 4.17 5.95 -5.88
N MET A 98 5.51 5.79 -5.83
CA MET A 98 6.18 4.91 -4.86
C MET A 98 6.55 5.63 -3.56
N PHE A 99 5.63 6.37 -2.96
CA PHE A 99 5.85 7.24 -1.79
C PHE A 99 6.46 6.50 -0.58
N LYS A 100 6.06 5.24 -0.33
CA LYS A 100 6.66 4.42 0.74
C LYS A 100 8.16 4.17 0.54
N LEU A 101 8.65 4.21 -0.69
CA LEU A 101 10.08 4.08 -0.97
C LEU A 101 10.80 5.40 -0.72
N ILE A 102 10.15 6.53 -0.97
CA ILE A 102 10.69 7.86 -0.64
C ILE A 102 10.99 7.93 0.86
N ASP A 103 10.02 7.56 1.71
CA ASP A 103 10.20 7.51 3.17
C ASP A 103 11.31 6.52 3.57
N ARG A 104 11.27 5.32 3.01
CA ARG A 104 12.24 4.26 3.33
C ARG A 104 13.68 4.62 2.97
N PHE A 105 13.88 5.42 1.93
CA PHE A 105 15.20 5.90 1.51
C PHE A 105 15.62 7.20 2.18
N GLY A 106 14.78 7.76 3.07
CA GLY A 106 15.03 9.03 3.76
C GLY A 106 15.07 10.22 2.81
N LEU A 107 14.17 10.23 1.83
CA LEU A 107 14.10 11.27 0.79
C LEU A 107 12.90 12.20 0.99
N SER A 108 12.19 12.10 2.11
CA SER A 108 10.96 12.88 2.39
C SER A 108 11.23 14.39 2.47
N ASP A 109 12.45 14.78 2.86
CA ASP A 109 12.88 16.18 2.96
C ASP A 109 13.53 16.71 1.67
N VAL A 110 13.59 15.87 0.61
CA VAL A 110 14.19 16.26 -0.66
C VAL A 110 13.12 16.90 -1.54
N PRO A 111 13.28 18.16 -1.99
CA PRO A 111 12.33 18.78 -2.90
C PRO A 111 12.21 17.97 -4.20
N VAL A 112 11.03 17.44 -4.49
CA VAL A 112 10.76 16.68 -5.71
C VAL A 112 10.34 17.65 -6.81
N GLN A 113 11.19 17.84 -7.82
CA GLN A 113 10.80 18.49 -9.05
C GLN A 113 10.43 17.44 -10.09
N LEU A 114 9.15 17.37 -10.45
CA LEU A 114 8.63 16.43 -11.46
C LEU A 114 8.93 16.82 -12.91
N SER A 115 9.58 17.95 -13.16
CA SER A 115 10.02 18.37 -14.49
C SER A 115 11.53 18.31 -14.62
N PHE A 116 12.01 17.73 -15.70
CA PHE A 116 13.44 17.68 -16.10
C PHE A 116 13.94 19.02 -16.71
N ASP A 117 13.11 20.05 -16.68
CA ASP A 117 13.49 21.41 -17.07
C ASP A 117 14.29 22.09 -15.96
N GLU A 118 15.06 23.13 -16.31
CA GLU A 118 15.91 23.87 -15.37
C GLU A 118 15.15 24.23 -14.06
N PRO A 119 15.81 24.17 -12.89
CA PRO A 119 15.17 24.43 -11.62
C PRO A 119 14.52 25.83 -11.64
N ALA A 120 13.20 25.85 -11.71
CA ALA A 120 12.46 27.09 -11.53
C ALA A 120 12.82 27.67 -10.16
N ALA A 121 13.08 28.97 -10.09
CA ALA A 121 13.41 29.63 -8.83
C ALA A 121 12.27 29.37 -7.83
N VAL A 122 12.62 28.81 -6.66
CA VAL A 122 11.63 28.54 -5.59
C VAL A 122 11.00 29.86 -5.18
N PRO A 123 9.68 30.03 -5.29
CA PRO A 123 9.02 31.27 -4.93
C PRO A 123 9.25 31.63 -3.47
N GLU A 124 9.70 32.86 -3.22
CA GLU A 124 9.88 33.41 -1.87
C GLU A 124 8.60 34.05 -1.38
N PHE A 125 8.26 33.76 -0.13
CA PHE A 125 7.15 34.36 0.60
C PHE A 125 7.69 35.09 1.84
N THR A 126 6.93 36.06 2.33
CA THR A 126 7.34 36.89 3.46
C THR A 126 6.53 36.51 4.71
N LEU A 127 7.23 36.13 5.77
CA LEU A 127 6.60 35.94 7.08
C LEU A 127 6.19 37.29 7.67
N CYS A 128 4.97 37.39 8.14
CA CYS A 128 4.45 38.62 8.74
C CYS A 128 3.54 38.33 9.93
N GLU A 129 3.08 39.36 10.60
CA GLU A 129 2.02 39.25 11.62
C GLU A 129 0.65 39.03 10.96
N LEU A 130 -0.24 38.25 11.59
CA LEU A 130 -1.58 37.96 11.11
C LEU A 130 -2.40 39.22 10.78
N SER A 131 -2.20 40.28 11.57
CA SER A 131 -2.84 41.59 11.38
C SER A 131 -2.54 42.29 10.05
N ARG A 132 -1.44 41.87 9.41
CA ARG A 132 -1.04 42.42 8.10
C ARG A 132 -1.67 41.67 6.90
N LEU A 133 -2.24 40.50 7.15
CA LEU A 133 -2.96 39.76 6.11
C LEU A 133 -4.36 40.35 5.92
N VAL A 134 -4.43 41.33 5.02
CA VAL A 134 -5.65 42.01 4.63
C VAL A 134 -6.21 41.45 3.33
N GLY A 135 -7.53 41.44 3.19
CA GLY A 135 -8.21 40.98 1.97
C GLY A 135 -9.48 40.19 2.26
N GLY A 136 -10.27 39.95 1.22
CA GLY A 136 -11.52 39.19 1.28
C GLY A 136 -11.32 37.67 1.08
N SER A 137 -10.08 37.23 0.79
CA SER A 137 -9.75 35.81 0.62
C SER A 137 -8.43 35.45 1.28
N ALA A 138 -8.28 34.19 1.68
CA ALA A 138 -7.04 33.66 2.25
C ALA A 138 -6.94 32.15 2.03
N ASP A 139 -5.71 31.62 2.02
CA ASP A 139 -5.47 30.20 2.06
C ASP A 139 -5.12 29.78 3.50
N ILE A 140 -5.78 28.75 4.01
CA ILE A 140 -5.64 28.30 5.40
C ILE A 140 -5.04 26.89 5.39
N CYS A 141 -3.79 26.78 5.80
CA CYS A 141 -3.11 25.51 5.99
C CYS A 141 -3.27 25.06 7.45
N LEU A 142 -4.03 23.98 7.66
CA LEU A 142 -4.25 23.40 8.99
C LEU A 142 -3.23 22.27 9.20
N GLY A 143 -2.24 22.48 10.05
CA GLY A 143 -1.29 21.46 10.48
C GLY A 143 -1.62 20.87 11.85
N ASP A 144 -0.83 19.89 12.32
CA ASP A 144 -0.94 19.31 13.64
C ASP A 144 -0.36 20.28 14.69
N GLY A 145 -1.24 20.98 15.39
CA GLY A 145 -0.89 21.94 16.45
C GLY A 145 -0.58 23.37 15.98
N ALA A 146 -0.54 23.65 14.69
CA ALA A 146 -0.35 24.99 14.16
C ALA A 146 -1.23 25.22 12.91
N ALA A 147 -1.72 26.43 12.73
CA ALA A 147 -2.41 26.86 11.53
C ALA A 147 -1.71 28.09 10.96
N TYR A 148 -1.67 28.19 9.65
CA TYR A 148 -1.09 29.34 8.93
C TYR A 148 -2.10 29.90 7.94
N ALA A 149 -2.05 31.21 7.76
CA ALA A 149 -2.79 31.91 6.72
C ALA A 149 -1.84 32.46 5.66
N VAL A 150 -2.24 32.39 4.41
CA VAL A 150 -1.50 32.94 3.27
C VAL A 150 -2.42 33.90 2.51
N CYS A 151 -1.93 35.10 2.24
CA CYS A 151 -2.58 36.08 1.37
C CYS A 151 -1.55 36.64 0.39
N GLY A 152 -1.71 36.34 -0.90
CA GLY A 152 -0.73 36.68 -1.91
C GLY A 152 0.63 36.03 -1.62
N LYS A 153 1.67 36.85 -1.42
CA LYS A 153 3.03 36.35 -1.06
C LYS A 153 3.37 36.55 0.43
N SER A 154 2.38 36.74 1.27
CA SER A 154 2.58 36.92 2.72
C SER A 154 1.97 35.75 3.49
N VAL A 155 2.72 35.24 4.48
CA VAL A 155 2.34 34.12 5.33
C VAL A 155 2.36 34.58 6.78
N ALA A 156 1.39 34.15 7.57
CA ALA A 156 1.37 34.40 9.01
C ALA A 156 0.89 33.17 9.79
N PRO A 157 1.50 32.86 10.93
CA PRO A 157 0.93 31.88 11.85
C PRO A 157 -0.37 32.43 12.45
N ILE A 158 -1.34 31.55 12.61
CA ILE A 158 -2.61 31.85 13.27
C ILE A 158 -2.47 31.41 14.72
N PRO A 159 -2.54 32.31 15.70
CA PRO A 159 -2.46 31.96 17.10
C PRO A 159 -3.66 31.09 17.52
N GLU A 160 -3.48 30.31 18.57
CA GLU A 160 -4.55 29.49 19.16
C GLU A 160 -5.78 30.34 19.46
N GLY A 161 -6.97 29.89 19.05
CA GLY A 161 -8.22 30.63 19.15
C GLY A 161 -8.39 31.81 18.18
N GLY A 162 -7.37 32.15 17.37
CA GLY A 162 -7.41 33.26 16.40
C GLY A 162 -8.10 32.94 15.07
N LEU A 163 -8.27 31.65 14.75
CA LEU A 163 -8.75 31.19 13.44
C LEU A 163 -10.15 31.74 13.10
N ALA A 164 -11.12 31.61 14.03
CA ALA A 164 -12.49 32.05 13.80
C ALA A 164 -12.61 33.58 13.57
N ALA A 165 -11.80 34.34 14.28
CA ALA A 165 -11.77 35.81 14.10
C ALA A 165 -11.15 36.17 12.74
N PHE A 166 -10.11 35.49 12.33
CA PHE A 166 -9.42 35.77 11.07
C PHE A 166 -10.25 35.36 9.83
N VAL A 167 -10.91 34.21 9.86
CA VAL A 167 -11.70 33.67 8.74
C VAL A 167 -13.00 34.41 8.52
N ARG A 168 -13.53 35.06 9.58
CA ARG A 168 -14.82 35.79 9.52
C ARG A 168 -14.87 36.82 8.40
N GLY A 169 -15.83 36.66 7.49
CA GLY A 169 -16.03 37.56 6.34
C GLY A 169 -15.01 37.43 5.23
N LYS A 170 -14.25 36.30 5.21
CA LYS A 170 -13.34 35.94 4.13
C LYS A 170 -13.81 34.65 3.47
N THR A 171 -13.63 34.58 2.17
CA THR A 171 -13.70 33.32 1.42
C THR A 171 -12.35 32.62 1.50
N VAL A 172 -12.30 31.35 1.90
CA VAL A 172 -11.04 30.65 2.13
C VAL A 172 -10.88 29.40 1.26
N ARG A 173 -9.63 29.15 0.86
CA ARG A 173 -9.19 27.83 0.42
C ARG A 173 -8.51 27.16 1.61
N VAL A 174 -8.81 25.90 1.85
CA VAL A 174 -8.35 25.20 3.07
C VAL A 174 -7.80 23.81 2.75
N SER A 175 -6.93 23.33 3.61
CA SER A 175 -6.37 21.97 3.48
C SER A 175 -7.37 20.86 3.81
N ASP A 176 -8.33 21.12 4.70
CA ASP A 176 -9.39 20.21 5.16
C ASP A 176 -10.60 21.02 5.60
N SER A 177 -11.63 21.07 4.79
CA SER A 177 -12.83 21.86 5.05
C SER A 177 -13.67 21.29 6.19
N LYS A 178 -13.75 19.97 6.35
CA LYS A 178 -14.50 19.35 7.45
C LYS A 178 -13.89 19.75 8.81
N ARG A 179 -12.57 19.65 8.92
CA ARG A 179 -11.84 20.11 10.13
C ARG A 179 -12.05 21.61 10.38
N LEU A 180 -12.06 22.43 9.31
CA LEU A 180 -12.34 23.85 9.46
C LEU A 180 -13.76 24.10 9.95
N PHE A 181 -14.77 23.38 9.46
CA PHE A 181 -16.16 23.54 9.90
C PHE A 181 -16.39 23.17 11.36
N HIS A 182 -15.66 22.18 11.90
CA HIS A 182 -15.65 21.93 13.36
C HIS A 182 -15.11 23.11 14.17
N LEU A 183 -14.10 23.82 13.64
CA LEU A 183 -13.49 24.97 14.33
C LEU A 183 -14.24 26.28 14.08
N VAL A 184 -14.79 26.44 12.90
CA VAL A 184 -15.50 27.65 12.43
C VAL A 184 -16.70 27.24 11.60
N PRO A 185 -17.86 26.90 12.21
CA PRO A 185 -19.02 26.35 11.50
C PRO A 185 -19.52 27.20 10.34
N ASP A 186 -19.40 28.55 10.43
CA ASP A 186 -19.88 29.50 9.42
C ASP A 186 -18.79 29.93 8.43
N ALA A 187 -17.69 29.18 8.31
CA ALA A 187 -16.62 29.50 7.35
C ALA A 187 -17.14 29.45 5.91
N ASP A 188 -16.73 30.43 5.10
CA ASP A 188 -17.01 30.46 3.66
C ASP A 188 -15.83 29.81 2.92
N VAL A 189 -16.00 28.55 2.50
CA VAL A 189 -14.97 27.74 1.87
C VAL A 189 -15.22 27.65 0.37
N SER A 190 -14.26 28.11 -0.43
CA SER A 190 -14.30 28.05 -1.88
C SER A 190 -13.52 26.87 -2.47
N PHE A 191 -12.57 26.31 -1.71
CA PHE A 191 -11.72 25.22 -2.18
C PHE A 191 -11.19 24.39 -1.00
N ASP A 192 -11.11 23.07 -1.20
CA ASP A 192 -10.52 22.10 -0.28
C ASP A 192 -9.51 21.24 -1.02
N SER A 193 -8.23 21.31 -0.61
CA SER A 193 -7.16 20.58 -1.30
C SER A 193 -7.23 19.07 -1.11
N SER A 194 -7.71 18.59 0.06
CA SER A 194 -7.84 17.16 0.31
C SER A 194 -8.95 16.53 -0.53
N LEU A 195 -10.10 17.21 -0.62
CA LEU A 195 -11.22 16.78 -1.47
C LEU A 195 -10.88 16.88 -2.95
N ALA A 196 -10.22 17.97 -3.37
CA ALA A 196 -9.76 18.11 -4.75
C ALA A 196 -8.78 16.99 -5.15
N ALA A 197 -7.79 16.70 -4.32
CA ALA A 197 -6.85 15.62 -4.55
C ALA A 197 -7.54 14.23 -4.54
N TYR A 198 -8.53 14.01 -3.66
CA TYR A 198 -9.34 12.81 -3.67
C TYR A 198 -10.11 12.63 -4.99
N LEU A 199 -10.72 13.68 -5.51
CA LEU A 199 -11.43 13.62 -6.79
C LEU A 199 -10.48 13.29 -7.95
N LEU A 200 -9.26 13.82 -7.92
CA LEU A 200 -8.23 13.56 -8.95
C LEU A 200 -7.66 12.15 -8.86
N ASN A 201 -7.47 11.62 -7.66
CA ASN A 201 -6.93 10.27 -7.43
C ASN A 201 -7.57 9.60 -6.20
N PRO A 202 -8.76 8.97 -6.35
CA PRO A 202 -9.46 8.34 -5.22
C PRO A 202 -8.76 7.08 -4.67
N SER A 203 -7.73 6.59 -5.34
CA SER A 203 -6.97 5.40 -4.93
C SER A 203 -5.77 5.73 -4.04
N ALA A 204 -5.45 7.02 -3.82
CA ALA A 204 -4.34 7.41 -2.98
C ALA A 204 -4.56 7.02 -1.51
N SER A 205 -3.47 6.75 -0.78
CA SER A 205 -3.52 6.33 0.63
C SER A 205 -3.64 7.48 1.62
N GLY A 206 -3.61 8.73 1.17
CA GLY A 206 -3.74 9.94 1.99
C GLY A 206 -3.66 11.21 1.15
N TYR A 207 -4.16 12.31 1.70
CA TYR A 207 -4.29 13.61 1.04
C TYR A 207 -3.80 14.76 1.93
N ASP A 208 -2.82 14.47 2.79
CA ASP A 208 -2.20 15.49 3.63
C ASP A 208 -1.32 16.46 2.82
N VAL A 209 -1.18 17.68 3.31
CA VAL A 209 -0.49 18.76 2.58
C VAL A 209 0.96 18.43 2.27
N PRO A 210 1.80 17.89 3.19
CA PRO A 210 3.19 17.55 2.88
C PRO A 210 3.32 16.58 1.72
N ARG A 211 2.48 15.56 1.69
CA ARG A 211 2.44 14.57 0.62
C ARG A 211 2.02 15.19 -0.72
N LEU A 212 0.93 15.97 -0.73
CA LEU A 212 0.44 16.60 -1.94
C LEU A 212 1.43 17.61 -2.52
N VAL A 213 2.08 18.40 -1.66
CA VAL A 213 3.15 19.33 -2.08
C VAL A 213 4.29 18.57 -2.77
N GLN A 214 4.67 17.42 -2.26
CA GLN A 214 5.68 16.57 -2.87
C GLN A 214 5.18 15.94 -4.19
N GLU A 215 3.97 15.39 -4.21
CA GLU A 215 3.36 14.73 -5.37
C GLU A 215 3.19 15.70 -6.56
N TYR A 216 2.79 16.94 -6.26
CA TYR A 216 2.60 17.98 -7.30
C TYR A 216 3.86 18.79 -7.59
N GLY A 217 4.99 18.47 -6.94
CA GLY A 217 6.28 19.13 -7.17
C GLY A 217 6.29 20.63 -6.87
N VAL A 218 5.37 21.11 -6.01
CA VAL A 218 5.30 22.52 -5.62
C VAL A 218 6.19 22.78 -4.43
N SER A 219 6.88 23.90 -4.42
CA SER A 219 7.73 24.33 -3.30
C SER A 219 7.70 25.83 -3.13
N ALA A 220 7.82 26.29 -1.89
CA ALA A 220 7.95 27.69 -1.55
C ALA A 220 8.92 27.84 -0.38
N SER A 221 9.55 29.00 -0.26
CA SER A 221 10.44 29.27 0.85
C SER A 221 9.98 30.51 1.66
N VAL A 222 10.09 30.35 2.99
CA VAL A 222 9.91 31.44 3.96
C VAL A 222 11.12 31.38 4.88
N SER A 223 11.84 32.49 5.01
CA SER A 223 13.05 32.52 5.82
C SER A 223 12.76 32.22 7.29
N GLY A 224 13.39 31.15 7.81
CA GLY A 224 13.43 30.81 9.23
C GLY A 224 12.19 30.09 9.78
N ASP A 225 11.22 29.68 8.94
CA ASP A 225 10.02 28.97 9.39
C ASP A 225 9.59 27.90 8.36
N GLU A 226 9.76 26.63 8.73
CA GLU A 226 9.38 25.49 7.89
C GLU A 226 7.87 25.34 7.75
N GLY A 227 7.11 25.59 8.81
CA GLY A 227 5.64 25.55 8.76
C GLY A 227 5.06 26.63 7.86
N ALA A 228 5.65 27.84 7.90
CA ALA A 228 5.29 28.91 6.98
C ALA A 228 5.68 28.57 5.54
N SER A 229 6.80 27.88 5.31
CA SER A 229 7.22 27.44 3.98
C SER A 229 6.24 26.39 3.42
N LEU A 230 5.79 25.46 4.27
CA LEU A 230 4.76 24.49 3.88
C LEU A 230 3.43 25.16 3.56
N ALA A 231 3.00 26.16 4.37
CA ALA A 231 1.79 26.92 4.11
C ALA A 231 1.86 27.75 2.83
N ALA A 232 3.02 28.31 2.51
CA ALA A 232 3.27 28.98 1.25
C ALA A 232 3.19 28.01 0.06
N ALA A 233 3.79 26.82 0.19
CA ALA A 233 3.69 25.76 -0.81
C ALA A 233 2.24 25.26 -0.97
N PHE A 234 1.47 25.19 0.13
CA PHE A 234 0.04 24.86 0.09
C PHE A 234 -0.78 25.87 -0.76
N SER A 235 -0.48 27.16 -0.70
CA SER A 235 -1.15 28.15 -1.56
C SER A 235 -0.92 27.86 -3.05
N LEU A 236 0.31 27.51 -3.42
CA LEU A 236 0.65 27.11 -4.80
C LEU A 236 0.02 25.76 -5.19
N LEU A 237 -0.07 24.85 -4.25
CA LEU A 237 -0.76 23.56 -4.44
C LEU A 237 -2.25 23.77 -4.76
N CYS A 238 -2.93 24.70 -4.07
CA CYS A 238 -4.32 25.01 -4.37
C CYS A 238 -4.50 25.50 -5.80
N ASP A 239 -3.56 26.29 -6.32
CA ASP A 239 -3.61 26.77 -7.70
C ASP A 239 -3.45 25.59 -8.68
N ALA A 240 -2.45 24.71 -8.46
CA ALA A 240 -2.19 23.55 -9.29
C ALA A 240 -3.34 22.52 -9.28
N LEU A 241 -3.95 22.28 -8.11
CA LEU A 241 -5.11 21.40 -7.99
C LEU A 241 -6.35 22.01 -8.65
N SER A 242 -6.59 23.32 -8.49
CA SER A 242 -7.72 24.01 -9.11
C SER A 242 -7.67 23.92 -10.63
N GLU A 243 -6.49 24.14 -11.23
CA GLU A 243 -6.29 24.00 -12.68
C GLU A 243 -6.68 22.60 -13.15
N LYS A 244 -6.21 21.54 -12.49
CA LYS A 244 -6.55 20.15 -12.85
C LYS A 244 -8.03 19.80 -12.64
N ILE A 245 -8.65 20.30 -11.58
CA ILE A 245 -10.10 20.13 -11.32
C ILE A 245 -10.91 20.78 -12.43
N ASP A 246 -10.49 21.96 -12.90
CA ASP A 246 -11.16 22.69 -13.99
C ASP A 246 -10.95 21.98 -15.34
N GLU A 247 -9.72 21.50 -15.64
CA GLU A 247 -9.42 20.71 -16.83
C GLU A 247 -10.29 19.45 -16.95
N LEU A 248 -10.55 18.78 -15.84
CA LEU A 248 -11.40 17.58 -15.78
C LEU A 248 -12.90 17.90 -15.64
N GLY A 249 -13.28 19.17 -15.59
CA GLY A 249 -14.68 19.61 -15.43
C GLY A 249 -15.31 19.21 -14.11
N GLN A 250 -14.50 19.02 -13.04
CA GLN A 250 -14.97 18.56 -11.73
C GLN A 250 -15.23 19.71 -10.74
N HIS A 251 -15.06 20.96 -11.15
CA HIS A 251 -15.27 22.13 -10.29
C HIS A 251 -16.66 22.12 -9.62
N LYS A 252 -17.69 21.84 -10.39
CA LYS A 252 -19.08 21.76 -9.87
C LYS A 252 -19.22 20.67 -8.82
N LEU A 253 -18.61 19.50 -9.03
CA LEU A 253 -18.63 18.39 -8.07
C LEU A 253 -17.96 18.82 -6.76
N LEU A 254 -16.79 19.42 -6.83
CA LEU A 254 -16.06 19.88 -5.66
C LEU A 254 -16.84 20.94 -4.87
N CYS A 255 -17.30 22.02 -5.56
CA CYS A 255 -17.85 23.21 -4.89
C CYS A 255 -19.33 23.09 -4.52
N GLU A 256 -20.13 22.37 -5.32
CA GLU A 256 -21.59 22.27 -5.09
C GLU A 256 -22.00 20.98 -4.36
N MET A 257 -21.11 19.98 -4.27
CA MET A 257 -21.41 18.70 -3.64
C MET A 257 -20.45 18.37 -2.50
N GLU A 258 -19.14 18.22 -2.77
CA GLU A 258 -18.18 17.70 -1.78
C GLU A 258 -17.96 18.65 -0.60
N ILE A 259 -17.70 19.94 -0.85
CA ILE A 259 -17.52 20.92 0.21
C ILE A 259 -18.80 21.12 1.05
N PRO A 260 -20.01 21.28 0.46
CA PRO A 260 -21.26 21.30 1.23
C PRO A 260 -21.49 20.00 2.02
N LEU A 261 -21.16 18.84 1.46
CA LEU A 261 -21.25 17.56 2.16
C LEU A 261 -20.32 17.48 3.36
N ALA A 262 -19.08 17.99 3.24
CA ALA A 262 -18.14 18.07 4.36
C ALA A 262 -18.71 18.89 5.54
N ARG A 263 -19.45 19.98 5.24
CA ARG A 263 -20.16 20.75 6.28
C ARG A 263 -21.24 19.90 6.95
N VAL A 264 -22.08 19.23 6.19
CA VAL A 264 -23.14 18.37 6.74
C VAL A 264 -22.54 17.28 7.63
N LEU A 265 -21.43 16.67 7.20
CA LEU A 265 -20.73 15.64 7.97
C LEU A 265 -20.15 16.23 9.27
N ALA A 266 -19.59 17.43 9.24
CA ALA A 266 -19.10 18.10 10.44
C ALA A 266 -20.26 18.37 11.44
N ASP A 267 -21.40 18.86 10.96
CA ASP A 267 -22.60 19.09 11.79
C ASP A 267 -23.14 17.78 12.38
N MET A 268 -23.13 16.69 11.61
CA MET A 268 -23.53 15.37 12.11
C MET A 268 -22.57 14.84 13.18
N GLU A 269 -21.27 15.03 13.01
CA GLU A 269 -20.24 14.64 13.98
C GLU A 269 -20.36 15.46 15.27
N GLU A 270 -20.70 16.75 15.18
CA GLU A 270 -20.91 17.62 16.34
C GLU A 270 -22.18 17.24 17.14
N VAL A 271 -23.28 16.98 16.44
CA VAL A 271 -24.53 16.52 17.06
C VAL A 271 -24.37 15.13 17.67
N GLY A 272 -23.70 14.23 16.95
CA GLY A 272 -23.54 12.84 17.34
C GLY A 272 -24.87 12.10 17.55
N PHE A 273 -24.79 10.96 18.19
CA PHE A 273 -25.94 10.19 18.65
C PHE A 273 -25.63 9.47 19.95
N SER A 274 -26.67 9.21 20.74
CA SER A 274 -26.54 8.54 22.03
C SER A 274 -26.23 7.05 21.84
N VAL A 275 -25.22 6.56 22.51
CA VAL A 275 -24.83 5.15 22.51
C VAL A 275 -24.94 4.60 23.93
N ASP A 276 -25.61 3.45 24.11
CA ASP A 276 -25.63 2.72 25.40
C ASP A 276 -24.26 1.98 25.59
N THR A 277 -23.26 2.75 26.00
CA THR A 277 -21.92 2.23 26.25
C THR A 277 -21.89 1.15 27.33
N ASP A 278 -22.72 1.27 28.36
CA ASP A 278 -22.85 0.25 29.41
C ASP A 278 -23.49 -1.03 28.88
N GLY A 279 -24.46 -0.90 27.98
CA GLY A 279 -25.07 -2.04 27.29
C GLY A 279 -24.09 -2.78 26.42
N ILE A 280 -23.29 -2.06 25.62
CA ILE A 280 -22.23 -2.65 24.80
C ILE A 280 -21.20 -3.36 25.68
N LYS A 281 -20.77 -2.74 26.77
CA LYS A 281 -19.80 -3.33 27.70
C LYS A 281 -20.33 -4.60 28.34
N ARG A 282 -21.57 -4.59 28.87
CA ARG A 282 -22.22 -5.80 29.41
C ARG A 282 -22.33 -6.91 28.36
N PHE A 283 -22.63 -6.56 27.11
CA PHE A 283 -22.67 -7.53 26.02
C PHE A 283 -21.27 -8.11 25.76
N GLY A 284 -20.23 -7.27 25.71
CA GLY A 284 -18.84 -7.68 25.60
C GLY A 284 -18.42 -8.66 26.70
N ASP A 285 -18.77 -8.37 27.95
CA ASP A 285 -18.53 -9.27 29.12
C ASP A 285 -19.21 -10.64 28.94
N THR A 286 -20.42 -10.64 28.37
CA THR A 286 -21.15 -11.90 28.09
C THR A 286 -20.43 -12.71 26.99
N LEU A 287 -19.94 -12.04 25.95
CA LEU A 287 -19.15 -12.69 24.88
C LEU A 287 -17.85 -13.26 25.44
N GLU A 288 -17.17 -12.53 26.33
CA GLU A 288 -15.90 -12.95 26.91
C GLU A 288 -16.04 -14.26 27.72
N VAL A 289 -17.11 -14.40 28.51
CA VAL A 289 -17.41 -15.64 29.22
C VAL A 289 -17.53 -16.81 28.24
N ARG A 290 -18.33 -16.63 27.18
CA ARG A 290 -18.55 -17.69 26.17
C ARG A 290 -17.27 -18.00 25.38
N ILE A 291 -16.48 -16.98 25.01
CA ILE A 291 -15.18 -17.15 24.37
C ILE A 291 -14.25 -18.00 25.24
N GLY A 292 -14.18 -17.72 26.56
CA GLY A 292 -13.35 -18.49 27.47
C GLY A 292 -13.84 -19.94 27.71
N GLU A 293 -15.15 -20.19 27.62
CA GLU A 293 -15.69 -21.56 27.65
C GLU A 293 -15.28 -22.33 26.39
N LEU A 294 -15.41 -21.70 25.21
CA LEU A 294 -15.03 -22.29 23.91
C LEU A 294 -13.53 -22.59 23.86
N GLU A 295 -12.70 -21.67 24.33
CA GLU A 295 -11.26 -21.84 24.36
C GLU A 295 -10.85 -23.08 25.13
N ARG A 296 -11.38 -23.24 26.36
CA ARG A 296 -11.14 -24.43 27.19
C ARG A 296 -11.67 -25.71 26.54
N ALA A 297 -12.89 -25.67 25.99
CA ALA A 297 -13.48 -26.83 25.34
C ALA A 297 -12.68 -27.26 24.08
N ILE A 298 -12.10 -26.31 23.34
CA ILE A 298 -11.22 -26.60 22.20
C ILE A 298 -9.93 -27.23 22.70
N TRP A 299 -9.29 -26.70 23.74
CA TRP A 299 -8.08 -27.29 24.33
C TRP A 299 -8.31 -28.71 24.85
N ASP A 300 -9.42 -28.92 25.52
CA ASP A 300 -9.81 -30.25 26.01
C ASP A 300 -10.00 -31.24 24.85
N ALA A 301 -10.65 -30.81 23.77
CA ALA A 301 -10.89 -31.61 22.58
C ALA A 301 -9.60 -31.96 21.81
N VAL A 302 -8.62 -31.05 21.83
CA VAL A 302 -7.29 -31.24 21.19
C VAL A 302 -6.32 -31.96 22.11
N GLY A 303 -6.45 -31.77 23.42
CA GLY A 303 -5.66 -32.42 24.47
C GLY A 303 -4.46 -31.60 24.97
N TYR A 304 -4.35 -30.32 24.57
CA TYR A 304 -3.35 -29.38 25.09
C TYR A 304 -3.75 -27.93 24.82
N GLU A 305 -3.16 -26.99 25.59
CA GLU A 305 -3.35 -25.56 25.45
C GLU A 305 -2.45 -24.99 24.35
N PHE A 306 -2.99 -24.12 23.49
CA PHE A 306 -2.27 -23.42 22.44
C PHE A 306 -2.97 -22.10 22.10
N ASN A 307 -2.31 -21.21 21.37
CA ASN A 307 -2.89 -19.94 20.93
C ASN A 307 -3.80 -20.15 19.71
N LEU A 308 -5.13 -20.09 19.95
CA LEU A 308 -6.17 -20.22 18.91
C LEU A 308 -6.08 -19.11 17.82
N ASN A 309 -5.50 -17.96 18.17
CA ASN A 309 -5.30 -16.86 17.24
C ASN A 309 -4.01 -17.00 16.41
N SER A 310 -3.17 -18.01 16.66
CA SER A 310 -1.99 -18.32 15.87
C SER A 310 -2.33 -19.31 14.73
N PRO A 311 -2.34 -18.89 13.45
CA PRO A 311 -2.66 -19.80 12.35
C PRO A 311 -1.73 -21.01 12.28
N LYS A 312 -0.47 -20.86 12.72
CA LYS A 312 0.51 -21.93 12.74
C LYS A 312 0.15 -22.98 13.81
N GLN A 313 -0.04 -22.57 15.07
CA GLN A 313 -0.36 -23.50 16.15
C GLN A 313 -1.72 -24.17 15.93
N LEU A 314 -2.69 -23.42 15.43
CA LEU A 314 -3.99 -23.96 15.07
C LEU A 314 -3.90 -24.99 13.92
N GLY A 315 -3.08 -24.73 12.91
CA GLY A 315 -2.83 -25.68 11.83
C GLY A 315 -2.19 -26.98 12.35
N GLU A 316 -1.20 -26.88 13.25
CA GLU A 316 -0.57 -28.04 13.90
C GLU A 316 -1.61 -28.83 14.73
N ALA A 317 -2.46 -28.14 15.50
CA ALA A 317 -3.53 -28.75 16.32
C ALA A 317 -4.53 -29.53 15.45
N LEU A 318 -5.06 -28.93 14.40
CA LEU A 318 -6.10 -29.55 13.57
C LEU A 318 -5.56 -30.64 12.64
N PHE A 319 -4.44 -30.40 11.96
CA PHE A 319 -3.98 -31.27 10.88
C PHE A 319 -2.93 -32.29 11.32
N GLU A 320 -2.11 -31.97 12.33
CA GLU A 320 -1.08 -32.91 12.80
C GLU A 320 -1.55 -33.66 14.05
N LYS A 321 -2.17 -33.00 15.03
CA LYS A 321 -2.61 -33.63 16.26
C LYS A 321 -3.94 -34.38 16.11
N LEU A 322 -4.97 -33.72 15.55
CA LEU A 322 -6.30 -34.34 15.34
C LEU A 322 -6.35 -35.14 14.01
N GLY A 323 -5.36 -35.04 13.14
CA GLY A 323 -5.27 -35.80 11.89
C GLY A 323 -6.39 -35.47 10.90
N LEU A 324 -6.95 -34.26 10.95
CA LEU A 324 -7.99 -33.84 10.02
C LEU A 324 -7.42 -33.71 8.59
N PRO A 325 -8.23 -33.94 7.54
CA PRO A 325 -7.76 -33.85 6.16
C PRO A 325 -7.34 -32.40 5.85
N ALA A 326 -6.05 -32.22 5.55
CA ALA A 326 -5.49 -30.92 5.18
C ALA A 326 -5.69 -30.65 3.70
N GLY A 327 -6.05 -29.42 3.35
CA GLY A 327 -5.96 -28.92 1.98
C GLY A 327 -4.51 -28.69 1.53
N LYS A 328 -4.30 -27.91 0.46
CA LYS A 328 -2.95 -27.56 -0.01
C LYS A 328 -2.16 -26.83 1.07
N LYS A 329 -0.95 -27.32 1.36
CA LYS A 329 0.00 -26.65 2.27
C LYS A 329 0.52 -25.39 1.58
N THR A 330 0.40 -24.22 2.23
CA THR A 330 0.93 -22.95 1.77
C THR A 330 2.40 -22.79 2.16
N LYS A 331 3.11 -21.79 1.61
CA LYS A 331 4.50 -21.47 2.02
C LYS A 331 4.65 -21.20 3.52
N SER A 332 3.57 -20.75 4.19
CA SER A 332 3.54 -20.43 5.62
C SER A 332 2.94 -21.54 6.51
N GLY A 333 2.56 -22.69 5.96
CA GLY A 333 1.94 -23.80 6.70
C GLY A 333 0.56 -24.18 6.18
N TYR A 334 -0.27 -24.73 7.06
CA TYR A 334 -1.64 -25.12 6.75
C TYR A 334 -2.58 -23.91 6.70
N SER A 335 -3.48 -23.88 5.72
CA SER A 335 -4.54 -22.87 5.70
C SER A 335 -5.61 -23.21 6.73
N THR A 336 -5.93 -22.24 7.57
CA THR A 336 -7.03 -22.31 8.54
C THR A 336 -8.10 -21.25 8.26
N SER A 337 -8.31 -20.91 6.97
CA SER A 337 -9.35 -19.94 6.56
C SER A 337 -10.76 -20.45 6.93
N ALA A 338 -11.73 -19.54 6.97
CA ALA A 338 -13.12 -19.88 7.28
C ALA A 338 -13.66 -20.98 6.35
N ASP A 339 -13.39 -20.88 5.05
CA ASP A 339 -13.84 -21.88 4.05
C ASP A 339 -13.27 -23.27 4.31
N VAL A 340 -11.99 -23.35 4.72
CA VAL A 340 -11.36 -24.62 5.07
C VAL A 340 -11.98 -25.21 6.32
N LEU A 341 -12.23 -24.39 7.34
CA LEU A 341 -12.87 -24.85 8.58
C LEU A 341 -14.33 -25.27 8.36
N GLU A 342 -15.10 -24.51 7.56
CA GLU A 342 -16.48 -24.90 7.21
C GLU A 342 -16.52 -26.27 6.52
N GLY A 343 -15.58 -26.54 5.61
CA GLY A 343 -15.45 -27.86 4.97
C GLY A 343 -15.09 -29.01 5.93
N LEU A 344 -14.66 -28.69 7.14
CA LEU A 344 -14.27 -29.64 8.18
C LEU A 344 -15.25 -29.69 9.36
N ARG A 345 -16.35 -28.91 9.34
CA ARG A 345 -17.30 -28.74 10.44
C ARG A 345 -17.78 -30.10 11.03
N ASP A 346 -18.18 -31.01 10.15
CA ASP A 346 -18.74 -32.31 10.54
C ASP A 346 -17.66 -33.37 10.85
N ARG A 347 -16.39 -33.03 10.79
CA ARG A 347 -15.30 -33.98 10.99
C ARG A 347 -14.84 -34.10 12.44
N HIS A 348 -14.93 -33.01 13.20
CA HIS A 348 -14.54 -33.02 14.62
C HIS A 348 -15.23 -31.88 15.37
N PRO A 349 -15.71 -32.11 16.63
CA PRO A 349 -16.42 -31.10 17.41
C PRO A 349 -15.60 -29.81 17.64
N ALA A 350 -14.28 -29.91 17.76
CA ALA A 350 -13.40 -28.76 17.93
C ALA A 350 -13.51 -27.76 16.77
N VAL A 351 -13.88 -28.20 15.56
CA VAL A 351 -13.96 -27.30 14.38
C VAL A 351 -15.19 -26.40 14.52
N GLU A 352 -16.34 -26.93 14.93
CA GLU A 352 -17.54 -26.14 15.16
C GLU A 352 -17.32 -25.10 16.28
N MET A 353 -16.73 -25.56 17.41
CA MET A 353 -16.35 -24.67 18.51
C MET A 353 -15.39 -23.58 18.08
N LEU A 354 -14.43 -23.88 17.20
CA LEU A 354 -13.48 -22.92 16.68
C LEU A 354 -14.13 -21.88 15.75
N LEU A 355 -15.09 -22.28 14.92
CA LEU A 355 -15.86 -21.36 14.08
C LEU A 355 -16.67 -20.39 14.95
N GLU A 356 -17.36 -20.89 16.00
CA GLU A 356 -18.06 -20.06 16.97
C GLU A 356 -17.09 -19.12 17.72
N TYR A 357 -15.96 -19.63 18.21
CA TYR A 357 -14.91 -18.85 18.88
C TYR A 357 -14.45 -17.67 18.02
N ARG A 358 -14.13 -17.90 16.74
CA ARG A 358 -13.69 -16.85 15.83
C ARG A 358 -14.77 -15.80 15.56
N GLN A 359 -16.02 -16.25 15.42
CA GLN A 359 -17.14 -15.34 15.20
C GLN A 359 -17.33 -14.41 16.42
N LEU A 360 -17.34 -14.97 17.63
CA LEU A 360 -17.54 -14.21 18.87
C LEU A 360 -16.35 -13.29 19.17
N THR A 361 -15.13 -13.76 18.97
CA THR A 361 -13.92 -12.95 19.15
C THR A 361 -13.90 -11.75 18.19
N LYS A 362 -14.26 -11.97 16.91
CA LYS A 362 -14.37 -10.88 15.94
C LYS A 362 -15.48 -9.89 16.31
N LEU A 363 -16.63 -10.38 16.74
CA LEU A 363 -17.75 -9.55 17.19
C LEU A 363 -17.36 -8.69 18.38
N LYS A 364 -16.72 -9.28 19.39
CA LYS A 364 -16.22 -8.55 20.57
C LYS A 364 -15.21 -7.48 20.19
N ALA A 365 -14.14 -7.87 19.51
CA ALA A 365 -13.06 -6.94 19.14
C ALA A 365 -13.47 -5.82 18.16
N THR A 366 -14.55 -6.00 17.39
CA THR A 366 -15.00 -5.00 16.41
C THR A 366 -16.02 -4.04 16.99
N TYR A 367 -16.89 -4.50 17.91
CA TYR A 367 -18.07 -3.73 18.35
C TYR A 367 -18.13 -3.48 19.86
N CYS A 368 -17.32 -4.17 20.68
CA CYS A 368 -17.39 -4.03 22.13
C CYS A 368 -16.10 -3.42 22.75
N ASP A 369 -14.95 -3.77 22.18
CA ASP A 369 -13.63 -3.25 22.59
C ASP A 369 -13.28 -2.02 21.77
#